data_af40f397cf99b7307fffb22c9b7dc96a
#
_entry.id   af40f397cf99b7307fffb22c9b7dc96a
#
_cell.length_a   1.000
_cell.length_b   1.000
_cell.length_c   1.000
_cell.angle_alpha   90.00
_cell.angle_beta   90.00
_cell.angle_gamma   90.00
#
_symmetry.space_group_name_H-M   'P 1'
#
loop_
_entity.id
_entity.type
_entity.pdbx_description
1 polymer ?
#
loop_
_entity_poly.entity_id
_entity_poly.type
_entity_poly.pdbx_seq_one_letter_code
_entity_poly.pdbx_strand_id
1 'polypeptide(L)'
;MAHKKAAGSTRNGRESQSKRLGVKKFGGELVKAGNIIVRQRGTAFHPGDNVGIGRDHTIFATADGHVNFAIRGPRKRRTISIIPA
;
A
#
# COMPACT_ATOMS: atom_id res chain seq x y z
N MET A 1 -7.05 9.85 -7.56
CA MET A 1 -6.96 9.92 -7.93
C MET A 1 -7.20 9.50 -8.20
N ALA A 2 -7.46 9.25 -7.73
CA ALA A 2 -7.48 9.07 -7.97
C ALA A 2 -7.89 8.58 -8.03
N HIS A 3 -7.95 8.28 -7.57
CA HIS A 3 -8.09 8.08 -7.79
C HIS A 3 -8.53 7.62 -7.98
N LYS A 4 -8.58 7.31 -7.94
CA LYS A 4 -8.78 7.05 -8.29
C LYS A 4 -9.16 6.50 -8.53
N LYS A 5 -9.24 6.25 -8.25
CA LYS A 5 -9.32 5.88 -8.59
C LYS A 5 -9.51 5.34 -8.92
N ALA A 6 -9.59 5.29 -8.61
CA ALA A 6 -9.53 4.95 -9.10
C ALA A 6 -9.69 4.42 -9.39
N ALA A 7 -9.65 4.22 -9.25
CA ALA A 7 -9.59 3.86 -9.71
C ALA A 7 -9.60 3.30 -9.89
N GLY A 8 -9.53 3.13 -9.68
CA GLY A 8 -9.28 2.72 -9.98
C GLY A 8 -9.44 2.02 -10.06
N SER A 9 -9.41 1.80 -9.97
CA SER A 9 -9.39 1.22 -10.17
C SER A 9 -9.76 0.57 -10.50
N THR A 10 -9.85 0.40 -10.50
CA THR A 10 -10.08 -0.14 -10.92
C THR A 10 -10.42 -0.62 -11.54
N ARG A 11 -10.28 -0.82 -11.83
CA ARG A 11 -10.45 -1.32 -12.53
C ARG A 11 -10.24 -2.17 -12.80
N ASN A 12 -9.99 -2.64 -12.59
CA ASN A 12 -9.71 -3.47 -12.82
C ASN A 12 -9.98 -4.50 -12.67
N GLY A 13 -10.36 -4.49 -12.43
CA GLY A 13 -10.84 -5.53 -12.02
C GLY A 13 -10.78 -6.66 -12.78
N ARG A 14 -10.93 -6.72 -13.87
CA ARG A 14 -10.88 -7.73 -14.54
C ARG A 14 -9.71 -8.35 -14.46
N GLU A 15 -8.91 -7.80 -14.34
CA GLU A 15 -7.82 -8.40 -14.26
C GLU A 15 -7.82 -9.07 -13.13
N SER A 16 -8.72 -9.05 -12.65
CA SER A 16 -8.89 -9.63 -11.54
C SER A 16 -8.50 -10.96 -11.43
N GLN A 17 -8.78 -11.65 -12.32
CA GLN A 17 -8.39 -12.88 -12.19
C GLN A 17 -7.00 -12.82 -11.97
N SER A 18 -6.48 -11.79 -12.29
CA SER A 18 -5.16 -11.70 -12.06
C SER A 18 -4.99 -11.69 -10.60
N LYS A 19 -4.01 -11.26 -10.08
CA LYS A 19 -3.65 -11.39 -8.69
C LYS A 19 -4.24 -10.32 -7.82
N ARG A 20 -5.14 -9.55 -8.38
CA ARG A 20 -5.76 -8.45 -7.65
C ARG A 20 -4.73 -7.53 -7.05
N LEU A 21 -3.75 -7.16 -7.86
CA LEU A 21 -2.68 -6.28 -7.43
C LEU A 21 -3.17 -4.84 -7.30
N GLY A 22 -2.40 -4.04 -6.62
CA GLY A 22 -2.65 -2.61 -6.50
C GLY A 22 -2.81 -2.17 -5.07
N VAL A 23 -3.04 -0.89 -4.91
CA VAL A 23 -3.22 -0.27 -3.61
C VAL A 23 -4.60 -0.60 -3.08
N LYS A 24 -4.65 -1.08 -1.85
CA LYS A 24 -5.91 -1.45 -1.20
C LYS A 24 -6.35 -0.43 -0.17
N LYS A 25 -5.41 0.31 0.41
CA LYS A 25 -5.70 1.36 1.39
C LYS A 25 -4.95 2.60 0.97
N PHE A 26 -5.63 3.72 0.92
CA PHE A 26 -5.06 4.94 0.39
C PHE A 26 -4.52 5.87 1.47
N GLY A 27 -3.78 6.87 1.07
CA GLY A 27 -3.18 7.81 2.01
C GLY A 27 -4.23 8.48 2.88
N GLY A 28 -3.94 8.57 4.16
CA GLY A 28 -4.85 9.17 5.13
C GLY A 28 -5.88 8.22 5.69
N GLU A 29 -6.01 7.03 5.11
CA GLU A 29 -7.01 6.07 5.54
C GLU A 29 -6.62 5.43 6.86
N LEU A 30 -7.58 5.29 7.77
CA LEU A 30 -7.32 4.65 9.06
C LEU A 30 -7.34 3.15 8.90
N VAL A 31 -6.30 2.48 9.38
CA VAL A 31 -6.18 1.03 9.28
C VAL A 31 -5.80 0.43 10.61
N LYS A 32 -6.00 -0.86 10.71
CA LYS A 32 -5.59 -1.62 11.89
C LYS A 32 -4.44 -2.54 11.54
N ALA A 33 -3.67 -2.91 12.54
CA ALA A 33 -2.58 -3.87 12.35
C ALA A 33 -3.12 -5.12 11.66
N GLY A 34 -2.39 -5.59 10.68
CA GLY A 34 -2.80 -6.74 9.87
C GLY A 34 -3.50 -6.38 8.57
N ASN A 35 -3.97 -5.15 8.43
CA ASN A 35 -4.61 -4.77 7.18
C ASN A 35 -3.60 -4.74 6.03
N ILE A 36 -3.98 -5.26 4.91
CA ILE A 36 -3.16 -5.23 3.70
C ILE A 36 -3.31 -3.86 3.05
N ILE A 37 -2.19 -3.22 2.74
CA ILE A 37 -2.20 -1.89 2.14
C ILE A 37 -1.96 -1.97 0.64
N VAL A 38 -0.98 -2.77 0.22
CA VAL A 38 -0.65 -2.91 -1.20
C VAL A 38 -0.34 -4.35 -1.52
N ARG A 39 -0.85 -4.82 -2.64
CA ARG A 39 -0.43 -6.09 -3.21
C ARG A 39 0.31 -5.76 -4.50
N GLN A 40 1.50 -6.30 -4.66
CA GLN A 40 2.35 -5.92 -5.77
C GLN A 40 3.27 -7.06 -6.19
N ARG A 41 3.81 -6.92 -7.37
CA ARG A 41 4.88 -7.77 -7.84
C ARG A 41 6.14 -6.96 -7.70
N GLY A 42 7.09 -7.48 -6.93
CA GLY A 42 8.30 -6.73 -6.62
C GLY A 42 8.00 -5.56 -5.71
N THR A 43 8.99 -4.73 -5.48
CA THR A 43 8.87 -3.62 -4.53
C THR A 43 8.68 -2.30 -5.25
N ALA A 44 7.56 -2.14 -5.92
CA ALA A 44 7.20 -0.84 -6.45
C ALA A 44 7.03 0.14 -5.28
N PHE A 45 6.46 -0.34 -4.18
CA PHE A 45 6.42 0.40 -2.93
C PHE A 45 7.28 -0.33 -1.91
N HIS A 46 7.96 0.44 -1.08
CA HIS A 46 8.84 -0.11 -0.04
C HIS A 46 8.25 0.08 1.35
N PRO A 47 8.54 -0.80 2.29
CA PRO A 47 8.02 -0.65 3.64
C PRO A 47 8.77 0.42 4.41
N GLY A 48 8.02 1.29 5.07
CA GLY A 48 8.57 2.31 5.95
C GLY A 48 8.30 1.95 7.41
N ASP A 49 7.81 2.93 8.18
CA ASP A 49 7.56 2.72 9.60
C ASP A 49 6.23 2.02 9.83
N ASN A 50 6.20 1.12 10.79
CA ASN A 50 4.98 0.44 11.22
C ASN A 50 4.27 -0.37 10.13
N VAL A 51 5.04 -0.85 9.16
CA VAL A 51 4.53 -1.77 8.15
C VAL A 51 5.50 -2.93 7.99
N GLY A 52 5.01 -4.04 7.51
CA GLY A 52 5.82 -5.19 7.18
C GLY A 52 5.65 -5.53 5.71
N ILE A 53 6.55 -6.37 5.19
CA ILE A 53 6.46 -6.81 3.82
C ILE A 53 6.55 -8.35 3.82
N GLY A 54 5.61 -8.97 3.13
CA GLY A 54 5.58 -10.41 3.04
C GLY A 54 6.48 -10.95 1.94
N ARG A 55 6.57 -12.27 1.83
CA ARG A 55 7.40 -12.90 0.82
C ARG A 55 6.97 -12.54 -0.56
N ASP A 56 5.69 -12.31 -0.77
CA ASP A 56 5.13 -11.95 -2.08
C ASP A 56 5.09 -10.44 -2.27
N HIS A 57 5.82 -9.70 -1.46
CA HIS A 57 5.92 -8.23 -1.50
C HIS A 57 4.63 -7.51 -1.08
N THR A 58 3.70 -8.20 -0.46
CA THR A 58 2.50 -7.58 0.10
C THR A 58 2.91 -6.69 1.27
N ILE A 59 2.46 -5.45 1.27
CA ILE A 59 2.73 -4.54 2.38
C ILE A 59 1.49 -4.49 3.28
N PHE A 60 1.71 -4.67 4.57
CA PHE A 60 0.62 -4.70 5.55
C PHE A 60 0.99 -3.88 6.77
N ALA A 61 -0.02 -3.37 7.46
CA ALA A 61 0.18 -2.58 8.66
C ALA A 61 0.59 -3.47 9.84
N THR A 62 1.54 -3.00 10.64
CA THR A 62 1.90 -3.69 11.88
C THR A 62 1.45 -2.90 13.09
N ALA A 63 0.80 -1.76 12.89
CA ALA A 63 0.25 -0.94 13.96
C ALA A 63 -1.00 -0.25 13.44
N ASP A 64 -1.87 0.15 14.36
CA ASP A 64 -3.06 0.90 14.00
C ASP A 64 -2.66 2.34 13.72
N GLY A 65 -3.26 2.96 12.74
CA GLY A 65 -2.97 4.34 12.42
C GLY A 65 -3.41 4.70 11.02
N HIS A 66 -2.84 5.77 10.50
CA HIS A 66 -3.20 6.28 9.18
C HIS A 66 -2.12 5.95 8.16
N VAL A 67 -2.53 5.57 6.98
CA VAL A 67 -1.60 5.24 5.89
C VAL A 67 -0.95 6.52 5.38
N ASN A 68 0.36 6.48 5.18
CA ASN A 68 1.10 7.60 4.65
C ASN A 68 1.99 7.13 3.50
N PHE A 69 1.83 7.72 2.34
CA PHE A 69 2.67 7.45 1.18
C PHE A 69 3.66 8.60 1.03
N ALA A 70 4.93 8.28 0.92
CA ALA A 70 5.95 9.30 0.80
C ALA A 70 7.10 8.81 -0.08
N ILE A 71 7.91 9.72 -0.55
CA ILE A 71 9.11 9.38 -1.28
C ILE A 71 10.28 9.63 -0.33
N ARG A 72 11.06 8.62 -0.10
CA ARG A 72 12.13 8.69 0.89
C ARG A 72 13.46 8.18 0.37
N GLY A 73 14.50 8.65 1.02
CA GLY A 73 15.84 8.16 0.85
C GLY A 73 16.53 8.70 -0.40
N PRO A 74 17.81 8.42 -0.53
CA PRO A 74 18.58 8.91 -1.66
C PRO A 74 18.15 8.33 -2.99
N ARG A 75 17.48 7.16 -2.96
CA ARG A 75 16.98 6.55 -4.18
C ARG A 75 15.57 6.97 -4.50
N LYS A 76 15.02 7.87 -3.72
CA LYS A 76 13.66 8.38 -3.91
C LYS A 76 12.64 7.25 -4.07
N ARG A 77 12.65 6.34 -3.15
CA ARG A 77 11.73 5.20 -3.18
C ARG A 77 10.37 5.58 -2.65
N ARG A 78 9.35 5.09 -3.32
CA ARG A 78 7.99 5.26 -2.84
C ARG A 78 7.82 4.37 -1.62
N THR A 79 7.56 4.97 -0.49
CA THR A 79 7.57 4.30 0.80
C THR A 79 6.21 4.44 1.47
N ILE A 80 5.75 3.36 2.09
CA ILE A 80 4.48 3.35 2.80
C ILE A 80 4.77 3.22 4.28
N SER A 81 4.14 4.06 5.07
CA SER A 81 4.27 4.01 6.52
C SER A 81 2.89 4.12 7.16
N ILE A 82 2.81 3.75 8.42
CA ILE A 82 1.61 3.99 9.21
C ILE A 82 1.98 5.02 10.27
N ILE A 83 1.21 6.10 10.31
CA ILE A 83 1.36 7.11 11.34
C ILE A 83 0.42 6.71 12.46
N PRO A 84 0.88 6.39 13.65
CA PRO A 84 0.01 5.93 14.72
C PRO A 84 -1.07 6.96 15.05
N ALA A 85 -2.25 6.46 15.27
CA ALA A 85 -3.39 7.32 15.57
C ALA A 85 -3.34 7.81 17.02
#